data_3e9eb188ce8a408d2f8baeeacd4cf183
#
_entry.id   3e9eb188ce8a408d2f8baeeacd4cf183
#
_cell.length_a   1.000
_cell.length_b   1.000
_cell.length_c   1.000
_cell.angle_alpha   90.00
_cell.angle_beta   90.00
_cell.angle_gamma   90.00
#
_symmetry.space_group_name_H-M   'P 1'
#
loop_
_entity.id
_entity.type
_entity.pdbx_description
1 polymer ?
#
loop_
_entity_poly.entity_id
_entity_poly.type
_entity_poly.pdbx_seq_one_letter_code
_entity_poly.pdbx_strand_id
1 'polypeptide(L)'
;RLIEIGTYYLFSLLALPIAREVSGRLKTIDGSLAHLTLGMGQLADHGDKSLGVEHEADLLRRLTKLSTDIEALSTMTAFRFGAADAYYALVKARVRELREDRVEGYQTIDEFLERRLAPAMRTCESVAARISDLSRRATRTANLMRTRVDVTIQAQNQDLLSSMNRRARLQLRLQETVEGLSVAAISYYAVGLIAYLVKGLPSFGVEVSTTVVTAVATPVVVALVQMAVMVCLAKLGAAMAQHGTMASPEEGAAGTTTRIMAI
;
A
#
# COMPACT_ATOMS: atom_id res chain seq x y z
N ARG A 1 -17.52 56.36 -16.12
CA ARG A 1 -16.21 55.76 -15.83
C ARG A 1 -15.93 55.71 -14.32
N LEU A 2 -16.16 56.76 -13.53
CA LEU A 2 -15.91 56.75 -12.05
C LEU A 2 -16.84 55.73 -11.34
N ILE A 3 -18.10 55.64 -11.73
CA ILE A 3 -19.03 54.64 -11.18
C ILE A 3 -18.61 53.23 -11.51
N GLU A 4 -18.11 53.01 -12.74
CA GLU A 4 -17.56 51.72 -13.18
C GLU A 4 -16.36 51.27 -12.34
N ILE A 5 -15.40 52.18 -12.12
CA ILE A 5 -14.23 51.97 -11.25
C ILE A 5 -14.70 51.60 -9.84
N GLY A 6 -15.64 52.38 -9.26
CA GLY A 6 -16.19 52.11 -7.94
C GLY A 6 -16.86 50.75 -7.85
N THR A 7 -17.59 50.32 -8.89
CA THR A 7 -18.23 49.01 -8.95
C THR A 7 -17.19 47.86 -8.97
N TYR A 8 -16.20 47.93 -9.84
CA TYR A 8 -15.15 46.90 -9.90
C TYR A 8 -14.30 46.86 -8.63
N TYR A 9 -14.03 48.06 -8.04
CA TYR A 9 -13.37 48.16 -6.72
C TYR A 9 -14.12 47.39 -5.65
N LEU A 10 -15.44 47.55 -5.54
CA LEU A 10 -16.27 46.84 -4.58
C LEU A 10 -16.26 45.31 -4.84
N PHE A 11 -16.38 44.90 -6.11
CA PHE A 11 -16.35 43.46 -6.45
C PHE A 11 -15.01 42.82 -6.15
N SER A 12 -13.89 43.50 -6.36
CA SER A 12 -12.58 42.97 -5.97
C SER A 12 -12.43 42.80 -4.45
N LEU A 13 -13.01 43.71 -3.65
CA LEU A 13 -12.98 43.63 -2.18
C LEU A 13 -13.84 42.52 -1.59
N LEU A 14 -14.83 41.98 -2.32
CA LEU A 14 -15.68 40.89 -1.82
C LEU A 14 -14.91 39.61 -1.51
N ALA A 15 -13.72 39.43 -2.07
CA ALA A 15 -12.86 38.29 -1.76
C ALA A 15 -12.15 38.40 -0.40
N LEU A 16 -11.93 39.62 0.12
CA LEU A 16 -11.15 39.84 1.33
C LEU A 16 -11.76 39.22 2.61
N PRO A 17 -13.08 39.31 2.88
CA PRO A 17 -13.68 38.63 4.03
C PRO A 17 -13.45 37.13 3.99
N ILE A 18 -13.58 36.51 2.80
CA ILE A 18 -13.37 35.09 2.57
C ILE A 18 -11.92 34.73 2.81
N ALA A 19 -10.98 35.53 2.30
CA ALA A 19 -9.55 35.32 2.54
C ALA A 19 -9.21 35.32 4.02
N ARG A 20 -9.82 36.22 4.81
CA ARG A 20 -9.62 36.29 6.27
C ARG A 20 -10.18 35.05 6.98
N GLU A 21 -11.39 34.63 6.65
CA GLU A 21 -12.00 33.41 7.20
C GLU A 21 -11.18 32.16 6.89
N VAL A 22 -10.81 31.98 5.64
CA VAL A 22 -10.01 30.86 5.16
C VAL A 22 -8.62 30.85 5.79
N SER A 23 -7.99 32.02 5.97
CA SER A 23 -6.69 32.13 6.64
C SER A 23 -6.71 31.56 8.06
N GLY A 24 -7.81 31.74 8.80
CA GLY A 24 -8.01 31.14 10.12
C GLY A 24 -8.07 29.61 10.05
N ARG A 25 -8.85 29.08 9.12
CA ARG A 25 -8.96 27.61 8.90
C ARG A 25 -7.62 26.99 8.45
N LEU A 26 -6.88 27.66 7.57
CA LEU A 26 -5.56 27.20 7.13
C LEU A 26 -4.55 27.09 8.27
N LYS A 27 -4.61 27.97 9.26
CA LYS A 27 -3.74 27.89 10.43
C LYS A 27 -4.00 26.62 11.24
N THR A 28 -5.26 26.25 11.43
CA THR A 28 -5.65 25.00 12.12
C THR A 28 -5.20 23.76 11.33
N ILE A 29 -5.42 23.78 10.02
CA ILE A 29 -5.01 22.69 9.09
C ILE A 29 -3.48 22.52 9.11
N ASP A 30 -2.71 23.60 9.05
CA ASP A 30 -1.24 23.56 9.10
C ASP A 30 -0.73 22.98 10.42
N GLY A 31 -1.33 23.37 11.54
CA GLY A 31 -1.04 22.77 12.84
C GLY A 31 -1.35 21.27 12.89
N SER A 32 -2.48 20.86 12.35
CA SER A 32 -2.86 19.43 12.27
C SER A 32 -1.90 18.64 11.37
N LEU A 33 -1.52 19.18 10.24
CA LEU A 33 -0.55 18.55 9.33
C LEU A 33 0.84 18.40 9.98
N ALA A 34 1.29 19.43 10.70
CA ALA A 34 2.55 19.39 11.45
C ALA A 34 2.52 18.29 12.53
N HIS A 35 1.43 18.19 13.30
CA HIS A 35 1.25 17.13 14.29
C HIS A 35 1.27 15.73 13.70
N LEU A 36 0.58 15.52 12.57
CA LEU A 36 0.57 14.23 11.88
C LEU A 36 1.96 13.87 11.35
N THR A 37 2.69 14.85 10.82
CA THR A 37 4.07 14.65 10.32
C THR A 37 5.04 14.27 11.44
N LEU A 38 4.90 14.90 12.63
CA LEU A 38 5.70 14.54 13.81
C LEU A 38 5.36 13.13 14.31
N GLY A 39 4.07 12.77 14.36
CA GLY A 39 3.63 11.41 14.72
C GLY A 39 4.21 10.33 13.82
N MET A 40 4.34 10.60 12.52
CA MET A 40 5.01 9.70 11.57
C MET A 40 6.51 9.49 11.91
N GLY A 41 7.19 10.53 12.37
CA GLY A 41 8.60 10.43 12.80
C GLY A 41 8.78 9.54 14.02
N GLN A 42 7.90 9.66 15.02
CA GLN A 42 7.96 8.88 16.25
C GLN A 42 7.69 7.39 16.04
N LEU A 43 6.84 7.02 15.08
CA LEU A 43 6.61 5.63 14.69
C LEU A 43 7.83 4.95 14.06
N ALA A 44 8.76 5.73 13.53
CA ALA A 44 10.00 5.19 12.97
C ALA A 44 10.93 4.65 14.07
N ASP A 45 10.83 5.17 15.28
CA ASP A 45 11.73 4.88 16.41
C ASP A 45 11.20 3.75 17.33
N HIS A 46 9.89 3.47 17.29
CA HIS A 46 9.27 2.45 18.15
C HIS A 46 9.10 1.14 17.38
N GLY A 47 9.95 0.15 17.69
CA GLY A 47 10.04 -1.16 17.00
C GLY A 47 8.89 -2.15 17.25
N ASP A 48 7.73 -1.76 17.78
CA ASP A 48 6.60 -2.67 18.02
C ASP A 48 5.71 -2.78 16.77
N LYS A 49 5.87 -3.91 16.06
CA LYS A 49 5.28 -4.15 14.74
C LYS A 49 3.74 -4.33 14.74
N SER A 50 3.14 -4.72 15.84
CA SER A 50 1.70 -5.07 15.85
C SER A 50 0.78 -3.87 16.10
N LEU A 51 1.17 -2.95 16.97
CA LEU A 51 0.47 -1.68 17.23
C LEU A 51 0.70 -0.64 16.11
N GLY A 52 1.76 -0.83 15.31
CA GLY A 52 2.16 0.10 14.26
C GLY A 52 1.14 0.20 13.12
N VAL A 53 0.60 -0.91 12.63
CA VAL A 53 -0.26 -0.93 11.42
C VAL A 53 -1.60 -0.22 11.63
N GLU A 54 -2.27 -0.44 12.76
CA GLU A 54 -3.54 0.25 13.05
C GLU A 54 -3.31 1.75 13.23
N HIS A 55 -2.22 2.13 13.87
CA HIS A 55 -1.87 3.53 14.06
C HIS A 55 -1.47 4.20 12.73
N GLU A 56 -0.71 3.52 11.88
CA GLU A 56 -0.37 3.99 10.52
C GLU A 56 -1.63 4.17 9.65
N ALA A 57 -2.57 3.25 9.72
CA ALA A 57 -3.85 3.35 9.02
C ALA A 57 -4.72 4.52 9.53
N ASP A 58 -4.70 4.80 10.85
CA ASP A 58 -5.40 5.96 11.42
C ASP A 58 -4.78 7.28 10.96
N LEU A 59 -3.46 7.39 10.98
CA LEU A 59 -2.75 8.56 10.46
C LEU A 59 -3.05 8.80 8.98
N LEU A 60 -3.07 7.75 8.17
CA LEU A 60 -3.42 7.86 6.75
C LEU A 60 -4.86 8.34 6.56
N ARG A 61 -5.82 7.85 7.34
CA ARG A 61 -7.21 8.33 7.31
C ARG A 61 -7.31 9.81 7.67
N ARG A 62 -6.60 10.26 8.71
CA ARG A 62 -6.57 11.67 9.11
C ARG A 62 -5.93 12.55 8.04
N LEU A 63 -4.83 12.11 7.41
CA LEU A 63 -4.19 12.82 6.31
C LEU A 63 -5.12 12.92 5.09
N THR A 64 -5.84 11.85 4.77
CA THR A 64 -6.82 11.86 3.65
C THR A 64 -7.95 12.86 3.94
N LYS A 65 -8.48 12.88 5.15
CA LYS A 65 -9.49 13.86 5.56
C LYS A 65 -8.97 15.28 5.43
N LEU A 66 -7.75 15.53 5.91
CA LEU A 66 -7.11 16.85 5.85
C LEU A 66 -6.92 17.31 4.40
N SER A 67 -6.51 16.39 3.50
CA SER A 67 -6.37 16.68 2.07
C SER A 67 -7.72 17.04 1.44
N THR A 68 -8.80 16.35 1.83
CA THR A 68 -10.16 16.68 1.39
C THR A 68 -10.61 18.06 1.87
N ASP A 69 -10.31 18.41 3.12
CA ASP A 69 -10.63 19.72 3.69
C ASP A 69 -9.88 20.86 2.96
N ILE A 70 -8.60 20.64 2.64
CA ILE A 70 -7.79 21.59 1.85
C ILE A 70 -8.37 21.76 0.44
N GLU A 71 -8.75 20.67 -0.22
CA GLU A 71 -9.32 20.70 -1.57
C GLU A 71 -10.67 21.41 -1.60
N ALA A 72 -11.52 21.21 -0.58
CA ALA A 72 -12.77 21.93 -0.42
C ALA A 72 -12.53 23.45 -0.29
N LEU A 73 -11.51 23.87 0.50
CA LEU A 73 -11.14 25.28 0.60
C LEU A 73 -10.61 25.83 -0.71
N SER A 74 -9.80 25.05 -1.43
CA SER A 74 -9.27 25.42 -2.76
C SER A 74 -10.40 25.69 -3.74
N THR A 75 -11.34 24.74 -3.86
CA THR A 75 -12.50 24.86 -4.76
C THR A 75 -13.40 26.04 -4.40
N MET A 76 -13.67 26.26 -3.10
CA MET A 76 -14.48 27.37 -2.63
C MET A 76 -13.86 28.74 -2.94
N THR A 77 -12.53 28.84 -2.90
CA THR A 77 -11.84 30.14 -3.03
C THR A 77 -11.39 30.44 -4.45
N ALA A 78 -11.07 29.43 -5.27
CA ALA A 78 -10.46 29.60 -6.60
C ALA A 78 -11.25 30.55 -7.49
N PHE A 79 -12.56 30.34 -7.63
CA PHE A 79 -13.42 31.21 -8.47
C PHE A 79 -13.45 32.65 -7.94
N ARG A 80 -13.60 32.83 -6.64
CA ARG A 80 -13.76 34.16 -6.02
C ARG A 80 -12.45 34.96 -6.06
N PHE A 81 -11.33 34.31 -5.84
CA PHE A 81 -10.01 34.97 -5.92
C PHE A 81 -9.65 35.31 -7.37
N GLY A 82 -9.93 34.39 -8.31
CA GLY A 82 -9.75 34.67 -9.74
C GLY A 82 -10.62 35.82 -10.25
N ALA A 83 -11.89 35.87 -9.82
CA ALA A 83 -12.78 36.98 -10.16
C ALA A 83 -12.29 38.32 -9.56
N ALA A 84 -11.86 38.30 -8.28
CA ALA A 84 -11.34 39.50 -7.63
C ALA A 84 -10.09 40.04 -8.30
N ASP A 85 -9.17 39.18 -8.75
CA ASP A 85 -7.98 39.54 -9.50
C ASP A 85 -8.34 40.13 -10.86
N ALA A 86 -9.28 39.57 -11.59
CA ALA A 86 -9.79 40.09 -12.83
C ALA A 86 -10.39 41.50 -12.66
N TYR A 87 -11.23 41.71 -11.62
CA TYR A 87 -11.78 43.04 -11.33
C TYR A 87 -10.71 44.03 -10.91
N TYR A 88 -9.70 43.61 -10.16
CA TYR A 88 -8.56 44.45 -9.78
C TYR A 88 -7.76 44.90 -11.03
N ALA A 89 -7.53 44.03 -11.99
CA ALA A 89 -6.89 44.36 -13.25
C ALA A 89 -7.72 45.38 -14.04
N LEU A 90 -9.05 45.24 -14.06
CA LEU A 90 -9.97 46.19 -14.69
C LEU A 90 -9.91 47.54 -13.99
N VAL A 91 -9.90 47.63 -12.66
CA VAL A 91 -9.73 48.88 -11.91
C VAL A 91 -8.45 49.57 -12.34
N LYS A 92 -7.31 48.87 -12.33
CA LYS A 92 -6.03 49.42 -12.74
C LYS A 92 -6.02 49.95 -14.21
N ALA A 93 -6.67 49.23 -15.11
CA ALA A 93 -6.79 49.63 -16.51
C ALA A 93 -7.62 50.92 -16.64
N ARG A 94 -8.77 50.99 -15.97
CA ARG A 94 -9.68 52.15 -16.03
C ARG A 94 -9.10 53.38 -15.37
N VAL A 95 -8.36 53.24 -14.28
CA VAL A 95 -7.67 54.36 -13.63
C VAL A 95 -6.59 54.94 -14.57
N ARG A 96 -5.80 54.11 -15.24
CA ARG A 96 -4.82 54.56 -16.24
C ARG A 96 -5.48 55.33 -17.42
N GLU A 97 -6.66 54.90 -17.86
CA GLU A 97 -7.43 55.55 -18.91
C GLU A 97 -7.94 56.95 -18.50
N LEU A 98 -8.08 57.25 -17.19
CA LEU A 98 -8.50 58.57 -16.71
C LEU A 98 -7.44 59.64 -16.92
N ARG A 99 -6.14 59.26 -17.04
CA ARG A 99 -5.02 60.19 -17.18
C ARG A 99 -5.06 61.28 -16.13
N GLU A 100 -5.05 60.88 -14.85
CA GLU A 100 -5.15 61.80 -13.73
C GLU A 100 -3.98 62.79 -13.69
N ASP A 101 -4.29 64.07 -13.54
CA ASP A 101 -3.30 65.10 -13.26
C ASP A 101 -3.25 65.33 -11.75
N ARG A 102 -2.04 65.40 -11.20
CA ARG A 102 -1.85 65.61 -9.76
C ARG A 102 -2.10 67.07 -9.38
N VAL A 103 -3.07 67.26 -8.50
CA VAL A 103 -3.30 68.58 -7.88
C VAL A 103 -2.57 68.63 -6.54
N GLU A 104 -1.83 69.71 -6.29
CA GLU A 104 -1.05 69.87 -5.08
C GLU A 104 -1.98 69.88 -3.84
N GLY A 105 -1.64 69.06 -2.81
CA GLY A 105 -2.46 68.90 -1.60
C GLY A 105 -3.57 67.82 -1.68
N TYR A 106 -3.83 67.23 -2.88
CA TYR A 106 -4.85 66.19 -3.04
C TYR A 106 -4.25 64.88 -3.49
N GLN A 107 -4.84 63.81 -3.00
CA GLN A 107 -4.47 62.41 -3.36
C GLN A 107 -5.16 62.03 -4.68
N THR A 108 -4.42 61.40 -5.60
CA THR A 108 -5.00 60.85 -6.83
C THR A 108 -5.85 59.59 -6.50
N ILE A 109 -6.75 59.22 -7.42
CA ILE A 109 -7.54 58.00 -7.29
C ILE A 109 -6.62 56.78 -7.31
N ASP A 110 -5.57 56.81 -8.15
CA ASP A 110 -4.59 55.72 -8.23
C ASP A 110 -3.87 55.52 -6.89
N GLU A 111 -3.37 56.59 -6.25
CA GLU A 111 -2.73 56.52 -4.93
C GLU A 111 -3.69 56.03 -3.85
N PHE A 112 -4.95 56.44 -3.88
CA PHE A 112 -5.97 55.97 -2.95
C PHE A 112 -6.26 54.48 -3.10
N LEU A 113 -6.41 54.01 -4.33
CA LEU A 113 -6.70 52.60 -4.61
C LEU A 113 -5.49 51.72 -4.31
N GLU A 114 -4.28 52.13 -4.68
CA GLU A 114 -3.05 51.40 -4.34
C GLU A 114 -2.93 51.19 -2.83
N ARG A 115 -3.17 52.22 -2.03
CA ARG A 115 -3.07 52.12 -0.57
C ARG A 115 -4.11 51.19 0.08
N ARG A 116 -5.31 51.07 -0.51
CA ARG A 116 -6.41 50.30 0.08
C ARG A 116 -6.66 48.95 -0.58
N LEU A 117 -6.61 48.91 -1.90
CA LEU A 117 -6.98 47.71 -2.66
C LEU A 117 -5.78 46.77 -2.82
N ALA A 118 -4.59 47.25 -3.08
CA ALA A 118 -3.41 46.43 -3.28
C ALA A 118 -3.10 45.55 -2.05
N PRO A 119 -3.16 46.01 -0.77
CA PRO A 119 -2.96 45.10 0.38
C PRO A 119 -4.05 44.06 0.51
N ALA A 120 -5.29 44.35 0.14
CA ALA A 120 -6.40 43.38 0.15
C ALA A 120 -6.15 42.29 -0.88
N MET A 121 -5.74 42.62 -2.10
CA MET A 121 -5.42 41.67 -3.16
C MET A 121 -4.23 40.78 -2.78
N ARG A 122 -3.15 41.38 -2.26
CA ARG A 122 -1.99 40.60 -1.74
C ARG A 122 -2.39 39.61 -0.66
N THR A 123 -3.38 39.96 0.18
CA THR A 123 -3.92 39.03 1.18
C THR A 123 -4.59 37.81 0.49
N CYS A 124 -5.43 38.06 -0.52
CA CYS A 124 -6.06 36.99 -1.30
C CYS A 124 -5.03 36.08 -1.99
N GLU A 125 -4.02 36.67 -2.63
CA GLU A 125 -2.90 35.96 -3.28
C GLU A 125 -2.11 35.12 -2.28
N SER A 126 -1.79 35.69 -1.11
CA SER A 126 -1.09 34.98 -0.03
C SER A 126 -1.88 33.76 0.49
N VAL A 127 -3.19 33.91 0.64
CA VAL A 127 -4.06 32.81 1.07
C VAL A 127 -4.13 31.75 -0.01
N ALA A 128 -4.28 32.10 -1.29
CA ALA A 128 -4.26 31.16 -2.41
C ALA A 128 -2.95 30.37 -2.48
N ALA A 129 -1.82 31.06 -2.32
CA ALA A 129 -0.49 30.44 -2.30
C ALA A 129 -0.35 29.47 -1.12
N ARG A 130 -0.86 29.81 0.07
CA ARG A 130 -0.85 28.92 1.25
C ARG A 130 -1.71 27.68 1.05
N ILE A 131 -2.90 27.81 0.45
CA ILE A 131 -3.75 26.64 0.12
C ILE A 131 -2.97 25.70 -0.78
N SER A 132 -2.36 26.21 -1.87
CA SER A 132 -1.57 25.42 -2.81
C SER A 132 -0.36 24.75 -2.15
N ASP A 133 0.33 25.45 -1.24
CA ASP A 133 1.46 24.88 -0.50
C ASP A 133 1.04 23.77 0.45
N LEU A 134 -0.04 23.97 1.22
CA LEU A 134 -0.59 22.96 2.11
C LEU A 134 -1.09 21.73 1.34
N SER A 135 -1.76 21.92 0.19
CA SER A 135 -2.17 20.82 -0.69
C SER A 135 -0.98 19.98 -1.13
N ARG A 136 0.08 20.63 -1.63
CA ARG A 136 1.31 19.92 -2.02
C ARG A 136 1.98 19.19 -0.85
N ARG A 137 2.02 19.78 0.34
CA ARG A 137 2.60 19.18 1.54
C ARG A 137 1.77 17.99 2.00
N ALA A 138 0.45 18.12 2.08
CA ALA A 138 -0.45 17.04 2.45
C ALA A 138 -0.35 15.84 1.50
N THR A 139 -0.33 16.09 0.19
CA THR A 139 -0.16 15.05 -0.84
C THR A 139 1.17 14.32 -0.68
N ARG A 140 2.28 15.03 -0.49
CA ARG A 140 3.59 14.40 -0.27
C ARG A 140 3.61 13.54 0.98
N THR A 141 3.06 14.06 2.09
CA THR A 141 3.00 13.33 3.36
C THR A 141 2.12 12.07 3.24
N ALA A 142 0.97 12.17 2.55
CA ALA A 142 0.09 11.03 2.30
C ALA A 142 0.76 9.95 1.44
N ASN A 143 1.51 10.34 0.42
CA ASN A 143 2.23 9.39 -0.44
C ASN A 143 3.36 8.67 0.34
N LEU A 144 4.12 9.40 1.16
CA LEU A 144 5.13 8.80 2.04
C LEU A 144 4.49 7.80 3.01
N MET A 145 3.33 8.15 3.58
CA MET A 145 2.61 7.26 4.50
C MET A 145 2.09 6.00 3.81
N ARG A 146 1.53 6.13 2.59
CA ARG A 146 1.11 4.95 1.78
C ARG A 146 2.26 4.01 1.52
N THR A 147 3.39 4.54 1.05
CA THR A 147 4.59 3.73 0.80
C THR A 147 5.04 3.00 2.07
N ARG A 148 4.97 3.66 3.22
CA ARG A 148 5.32 3.05 4.51
C ARG A 148 4.37 1.91 4.89
N VAL A 149 3.06 2.12 4.78
CA VAL A 149 2.04 1.09 5.03
C VAL A 149 2.26 -0.11 4.10
N ASP A 150 2.54 0.13 2.82
CA ASP A 150 2.80 -0.94 1.85
C ASP A 150 4.05 -1.76 2.24
N VAL A 151 5.13 -1.11 2.65
CA VAL A 151 6.36 -1.79 3.14
C VAL A 151 6.07 -2.60 4.40
N THR A 152 5.29 -2.06 5.34
CA THR A 152 4.91 -2.78 6.57
C THR A 152 4.07 -4.03 6.26
N ILE A 153 3.10 -3.92 5.37
CA ILE A 153 2.28 -5.06 4.91
C ILE A 153 3.16 -6.10 4.21
N GLN A 154 4.08 -5.69 3.34
CA GLN A 154 5.00 -6.60 2.67
C GLN A 154 5.90 -7.35 3.67
N ALA A 155 6.43 -6.67 4.68
CA ALA A 155 7.22 -7.28 5.73
C ALA A 155 6.42 -8.32 6.52
N GLN A 156 5.16 -8.02 6.89
CA GLN A 156 4.26 -8.98 7.54
C GLN A 156 3.96 -10.19 6.65
N ASN A 157 3.72 -9.99 5.36
CA ASN A 157 3.51 -11.09 4.42
C ASN A 157 4.75 -12.00 4.31
N GLN A 158 5.96 -11.43 4.30
CA GLN A 158 7.20 -12.20 4.31
C GLN A 158 7.35 -13.01 5.61
N ASP A 159 7.04 -12.43 6.77
CA ASP A 159 7.09 -13.12 8.06
C ASP A 159 6.07 -14.29 8.09
N LEU A 160 4.87 -14.08 7.57
CA LEU A 160 3.86 -15.13 7.43
C LEU A 160 4.32 -16.25 6.51
N LEU A 161 4.83 -15.93 5.31
CA LEU A 161 5.35 -16.91 4.35
C LEU A 161 6.54 -17.68 4.93
N SER A 162 7.43 -17.04 5.65
CA SER A 162 8.57 -17.67 6.32
C SER A 162 8.10 -18.67 7.39
N SER A 163 7.08 -18.30 8.17
CA SER A 163 6.49 -19.16 9.20
C SER A 163 5.76 -20.37 8.58
N MET A 164 5.04 -20.16 7.47
CA MET A 164 4.40 -21.25 6.73
C MET A 164 5.44 -22.22 6.15
N ASN A 165 6.51 -21.70 5.56
CA ASN A 165 7.60 -22.53 5.03
C ASN A 165 8.30 -23.35 6.13
N ARG A 166 8.49 -22.75 7.31
CA ARG A 166 9.03 -23.48 8.47
C ARG A 166 8.10 -24.62 8.93
N ARG A 167 6.79 -24.36 8.98
CA ARG A 167 5.80 -25.41 9.31
C ARG A 167 5.77 -26.53 8.27
N ALA A 168 5.81 -26.18 6.98
CA ALA A 168 5.87 -27.15 5.88
C ALA A 168 7.12 -28.03 5.97
N ARG A 169 8.29 -27.46 6.29
CA ARG A 169 9.54 -28.23 6.49
C ARG A 169 9.46 -29.17 7.69
N LEU A 170 8.82 -28.76 8.79
CA LEU A 170 8.61 -29.64 9.95
C LEU A 170 7.66 -30.78 9.60
N GLN A 171 6.61 -30.52 8.83
CA GLN A 171 5.67 -31.54 8.39
C GLN A 171 6.36 -32.56 7.47
N LEU A 172 7.21 -32.13 6.54
CA LEU A 172 7.99 -33.03 5.69
C LEU A 172 8.93 -33.91 6.52
N ARG A 173 9.64 -33.37 7.52
CA ARG A 173 10.51 -34.15 8.41
C ARG A 173 9.73 -35.18 9.22
N LEU A 174 8.54 -34.83 9.73
CA LEU A 174 7.68 -35.79 10.41
C LEU A 174 7.23 -36.92 9.47
N GLN A 175 6.86 -36.60 8.24
CA GLN A 175 6.50 -37.57 7.22
C GLN A 175 7.68 -38.52 6.90
N GLU A 176 8.87 -38.02 6.74
CA GLU A 176 10.10 -38.78 6.49
C GLU A 176 10.39 -39.75 7.67
N THR A 177 10.19 -39.28 8.92
CA THR A 177 10.37 -40.13 10.12
C THR A 177 9.33 -41.25 10.19
N VAL A 178 8.05 -40.97 9.91
CA VAL A 178 6.98 -41.96 9.90
C VAL A 178 7.18 -42.98 8.77
N GLU A 179 7.65 -42.49 7.61
CA GLU A 179 7.98 -43.37 6.48
C GLU A 179 9.11 -44.36 6.82
N GLY A 180 10.19 -43.88 7.42
CA GLY A 180 11.30 -44.72 7.89
C GLY A 180 10.84 -45.80 8.89
N LEU A 181 9.96 -45.40 9.82
CA LEU A 181 9.39 -46.37 10.80
C LEU A 181 8.50 -47.41 10.13
N SER A 182 7.69 -47.00 9.14
CA SER A 182 6.83 -47.90 8.38
C SER A 182 7.65 -48.92 7.57
N VAL A 183 8.75 -48.50 6.94
CA VAL A 183 9.67 -49.40 6.23
C VAL A 183 10.25 -50.43 7.20
N ALA A 184 10.70 -50.03 8.39
CA ALA A 184 11.24 -50.95 9.38
C ALA A 184 10.21 -51.97 9.87
N ALA A 185 8.97 -51.54 10.15
CA ALA A 185 7.89 -52.40 10.58
C ALA A 185 7.51 -53.44 9.49
N ILE A 186 7.30 -52.98 8.27
CA ILE A 186 6.94 -53.87 7.13
C ILE A 186 8.05 -54.88 6.87
N SER A 187 9.32 -54.44 6.90
CA SER A 187 10.47 -55.31 6.70
C SER A 187 10.56 -56.40 7.81
N TYR A 188 10.32 -56.02 9.06
CA TYR A 188 10.30 -56.96 10.19
C TYR A 188 9.23 -58.06 10.03
N TYR A 189 8.00 -57.63 9.65
CA TYR A 189 6.93 -58.61 9.43
C TYR A 189 7.18 -59.49 8.22
N ALA A 190 7.73 -58.93 7.12
CA ALA A 190 8.04 -59.73 5.93
C ALA A 190 9.12 -60.80 6.20
N VAL A 191 10.19 -60.40 6.93
CA VAL A 191 11.24 -61.37 7.34
C VAL A 191 10.67 -62.43 8.27
N GLY A 192 9.81 -62.06 9.23
CA GLY A 192 9.14 -62.99 10.12
C GLY A 192 8.28 -64.00 9.35
N LEU A 193 7.50 -63.54 8.36
CA LEU A 193 6.68 -64.39 7.52
C LEU A 193 7.53 -65.41 6.73
N ILE A 194 8.61 -64.97 6.12
CA ILE A 194 9.58 -65.83 5.39
C ILE A 194 10.17 -66.89 6.33
N ALA A 195 10.55 -66.50 7.56
CA ALA A 195 11.09 -67.42 8.53
C ALA A 195 10.05 -68.49 8.94
N TYR A 196 8.77 -68.11 9.06
CA TYR A 196 7.69 -69.07 9.33
C TYR A 196 7.45 -70.03 8.16
N LEU A 197 7.48 -69.54 6.92
CA LEU A 197 7.35 -70.38 5.71
C LEU A 197 8.50 -71.40 5.60
N VAL A 198 9.72 -70.95 5.84
CA VAL A 198 10.92 -71.81 5.81
C VAL A 198 10.87 -72.88 6.90
N LYS A 199 10.36 -72.58 8.10
CA LYS A 199 10.14 -73.59 9.17
C LYS A 199 9.12 -74.68 8.82
N GLY A 200 8.20 -74.41 7.91
CA GLY A 200 7.22 -75.34 7.39
C GLY A 200 7.75 -76.30 6.28
N LEU A 201 8.84 -75.90 5.60
CA LEU A 201 9.42 -76.72 4.50
C LEU A 201 9.93 -78.10 4.84
N PRO A 202 10.49 -78.39 6.01
CA PRO A 202 10.93 -79.76 6.34
C PRO A 202 9.81 -80.79 6.28
N SER A 203 8.56 -80.39 6.46
CA SER A 203 7.38 -81.28 6.32
C SER A 203 7.21 -81.73 4.87
N PHE A 204 7.88 -81.14 3.89
CA PHE A 204 7.86 -81.50 2.45
C PHE A 204 9.15 -82.18 2.00
N GLY A 205 10.09 -82.54 2.88
CA GLY A 205 11.29 -83.27 2.55
C GLY A 205 12.50 -82.41 2.03
N VAL A 206 12.48 -81.12 2.26
CA VAL A 206 13.56 -80.22 1.84
C VAL A 206 14.34 -79.75 3.11
N GLU A 207 15.54 -80.24 3.29
CA GLU A 207 16.47 -79.79 4.35
C GLU A 207 17.16 -78.49 3.96
N VAL A 208 16.55 -77.37 4.39
CA VAL A 208 17.18 -76.02 4.21
C VAL A 208 17.50 -75.45 5.59
N SER A 209 18.75 -75.01 5.77
CA SER A 209 19.13 -74.36 7.06
C SER A 209 18.43 -73.01 7.18
N THR A 210 17.53 -72.89 8.13
CA THR A 210 16.69 -71.71 8.40
C THR A 210 17.54 -70.43 8.58
N THR A 211 18.71 -70.61 9.20
CA THR A 211 19.66 -69.52 9.50
C THR A 211 20.26 -68.89 8.22
N VAL A 212 20.60 -69.67 7.22
CA VAL A 212 21.20 -69.18 5.97
C VAL A 212 20.13 -68.48 5.14
N VAL A 213 18.92 -69.02 5.07
CA VAL A 213 17.80 -68.42 4.32
C VAL A 213 17.38 -67.06 4.93
N THR A 214 17.27 -66.96 6.25
CA THR A 214 16.93 -65.72 6.90
C THR A 214 18.04 -64.66 6.76
N ALA A 215 19.31 -65.06 6.84
CA ALA A 215 20.46 -64.15 6.66
C ALA A 215 20.50 -63.52 5.25
N VAL A 216 20.11 -64.28 4.21
CA VAL A 216 20.07 -63.76 2.82
C VAL A 216 18.76 -63.04 2.54
N ALA A 217 17.63 -63.53 3.08
CA ALA A 217 16.33 -62.93 2.87
C ALA A 217 16.20 -61.52 3.48
N THR A 218 16.83 -61.28 4.65
CA THR A 218 16.72 -59.99 5.36
C THR A 218 17.17 -58.81 4.50
N PRO A 219 18.40 -58.77 3.94
CA PRO A 219 18.83 -57.64 3.12
C PRO A 219 18.02 -57.49 1.82
N VAL A 220 17.59 -58.62 1.23
CA VAL A 220 16.80 -58.59 -0.01
C VAL A 220 15.40 -58.01 0.25
N VAL A 221 14.74 -58.42 1.33
CA VAL A 221 13.42 -57.87 1.71
C VAL A 221 13.50 -56.43 2.03
N VAL A 222 14.50 -55.99 2.81
CA VAL A 222 14.72 -54.57 3.11
C VAL A 222 14.90 -53.76 1.84
N ALA A 223 15.73 -54.21 0.91
CA ALA A 223 15.98 -53.53 -0.37
C ALA A 223 14.69 -53.47 -1.24
N LEU A 224 13.91 -54.53 -1.31
CA LEU A 224 12.63 -54.55 -2.06
C LEU A 224 11.58 -53.64 -1.45
N VAL A 225 11.43 -53.61 -0.14
CA VAL A 225 10.49 -52.74 0.55
C VAL A 225 10.90 -51.28 0.32
N GLN A 226 12.20 -50.96 0.46
CA GLN A 226 12.72 -49.61 0.19
C GLN A 226 12.45 -49.16 -1.24
N MET A 227 12.68 -50.07 -2.22
CA MET A 227 12.41 -49.76 -3.63
C MET A 227 10.89 -49.57 -3.89
N ALA A 228 10.03 -50.42 -3.31
CA ALA A 228 8.58 -50.31 -3.47
C ALA A 228 8.03 -48.99 -2.89
N VAL A 229 8.52 -48.56 -1.73
CA VAL A 229 8.16 -47.27 -1.12
C VAL A 229 8.64 -46.11 -1.98
N MET A 230 9.87 -46.12 -2.47
CA MET A 230 10.39 -45.11 -3.40
C MET A 230 9.55 -44.98 -4.69
N VAL A 231 9.18 -46.09 -5.29
CA VAL A 231 8.34 -46.12 -6.51
C VAL A 231 6.94 -45.57 -6.24
N CYS A 232 6.35 -45.97 -5.07
CA CYS A 232 5.04 -45.49 -4.67
C CYS A 232 5.01 -43.98 -4.47
N LEU A 233 6.02 -43.41 -3.81
CA LEU A 233 6.17 -41.97 -3.60
C LEU A 233 6.42 -41.20 -4.91
N ALA A 234 7.24 -41.77 -5.79
CA ALA A 234 7.48 -41.15 -7.09
C ALA A 234 6.19 -41.08 -7.93
N LYS A 235 5.35 -42.12 -7.89
CA LYS A 235 4.05 -42.10 -8.57
C LYS A 235 3.05 -41.12 -7.93
N LEU A 236 3.00 -41.04 -6.59
CA LEU A 236 2.16 -40.07 -5.89
C LEU A 236 2.60 -38.63 -6.20
N GLY A 237 3.91 -38.35 -6.19
CA GLY A 237 4.47 -37.06 -6.55
C GLY A 237 4.16 -36.65 -7.99
N ALA A 238 4.25 -37.58 -8.94
CA ALA A 238 3.86 -37.34 -10.33
C ALA A 238 2.36 -37.06 -10.50
N ALA A 239 1.50 -37.77 -9.77
CA ALA A 239 0.06 -37.54 -9.79
C ALA A 239 -0.33 -36.17 -9.20
N MET A 240 0.32 -35.72 -8.12
CA MET A 240 0.10 -34.38 -7.56
C MET A 240 0.62 -33.26 -8.48
N ALA A 241 1.72 -33.46 -9.18
CA ALA A 241 2.24 -32.50 -10.16
C ALA A 241 1.28 -32.30 -11.34
N GLN A 242 0.60 -33.37 -11.79
CA GLN A 242 -0.41 -33.27 -12.85
C GLN A 242 -1.69 -32.56 -12.43
N HIS A 243 -2.09 -32.60 -11.17
CA HIS A 243 -3.22 -31.81 -10.66
C HIS A 243 -2.88 -30.35 -10.30
N GLY A 244 -1.60 -30.05 -10.03
CA GLY A 244 -1.13 -28.68 -9.75
C GLY A 244 -1.02 -27.78 -10.98
N THR A 245 -0.93 -28.32 -12.18
CA THR A 245 -0.83 -27.54 -13.43
C THR A 245 -2.18 -27.11 -14.02
N MET A 246 -3.32 -27.50 -13.43
CA MET A 246 -4.65 -27.01 -13.86
C MET A 246 -5.16 -25.79 -13.11
N ALA A 247 -4.40 -25.18 -12.21
CA ALA A 247 -4.79 -24.00 -11.45
C ALA A 247 -3.80 -22.85 -11.66
N SER A 248 -3.41 -22.53 -12.90
CA SER A 248 -2.85 -21.23 -13.24
C SER A 248 -3.93 -20.37 -13.89
N PRO A 249 -4.40 -19.29 -13.25
CA PRO A 249 -5.28 -18.30 -13.87
C PRO A 249 -4.42 -17.30 -14.68
N GLU A 250 -3.89 -17.71 -15.82
CA GLU A 250 -3.37 -16.81 -16.85
C GLU A 250 -4.31 -16.83 -18.05
N GLU A 251 -5.47 -16.17 -17.90
CA GLU A 251 -6.24 -15.67 -19.05
C GLU A 251 -7.23 -14.62 -18.54
N GLY A 252 -6.78 -13.34 -18.48
CA GLY A 252 -7.67 -12.24 -18.04
C GLY A 252 -7.06 -10.84 -18.10
N ALA A 253 -5.88 -10.65 -18.71
CA ALA A 253 -5.26 -9.31 -18.77
C ALA A 253 -4.69 -8.92 -20.15
N ALA A 254 -5.29 -9.40 -21.25
CA ALA A 254 -4.91 -8.98 -22.60
C ALA A 254 -6.15 -8.63 -23.45
N GLY A 255 -6.97 -7.66 -22.99
CA GLY A 255 -8.19 -7.31 -23.74
C GLY A 255 -8.81 -5.95 -23.46
N THR A 256 -8.17 -5.03 -22.72
CA THR A 256 -8.82 -3.74 -22.39
C THR A 256 -7.91 -2.51 -22.52
N THR A 257 -6.88 -2.54 -23.35
CA THR A 257 -6.01 -1.36 -23.54
C THR A 257 -5.96 -0.89 -25.00
N THR A 258 -7.04 -1.04 -25.77
CA THR A 258 -7.08 -0.48 -27.12
C THR A 258 -8.47 0.02 -27.47
N ARG A 259 -9.04 0.95 -26.68
CA ARG A 259 -10.27 1.68 -27.11
C ARG A 259 -10.55 2.97 -26.33
N ILE A 260 -9.53 3.78 -26.01
CA ILE A 260 -9.74 5.18 -25.64
C ILE A 260 -8.63 6.00 -26.30
N MET A 261 -8.68 6.12 -27.65
CA MET A 261 -7.98 7.17 -28.38
C MET A 261 -8.66 7.34 -29.75
N ALA A 262 -9.91 7.81 -29.71
CA ALA A 262 -10.62 8.41 -30.82
C ALA A 262 -12.01 8.88 -30.35
N ILE A 263 -12.10 10.06 -29.73
CA ILE A 263 -13.12 11.10 -29.90
C ILE A 263 -12.53 12.36 -29.25
#